data_32a32e78af766618dff6fe2523a3b26a
#
_entry.id   32a32e78af766618dff6fe2523a3b26a
#
_cell.length_a   1.000
_cell.length_b   1.000
_cell.length_c   1.000
_cell.angle_alpha   90.00
_cell.angle_beta   90.00
_cell.angle_gamma   90.00
#
_symmetry.space_group_name_H-M   'P 1'
#
loop_
_entity.id
_entity.type
_entity.pdbx_description
1 polymer ?
#
loop_
_entity_poly.entity_id
_entity_poly.type
_entity_poly.pdbx_seq_one_letter_code
_entity_poly.pdbx_strand_id
1 'polypeptide(L)' 'MKLRINGEDRDVSAAAPFTLSALVEVLGMKADRVAVELNRDIVPRERWVETHLHEGDRLEIVHFVGGGLPVCSRELD' A
#
# COMPACT_ATOMS: atom_id res chain seq x y z
N MET A 1 -11.15 5.50 -7.81
CA MET A 1 -10.65 4.12 -7.84
C MET A 1 -10.90 3.48 -6.48
N LYS A 2 -11.57 2.37 -6.47
CA LYS A 2 -11.84 1.64 -5.22
C LYS A 2 -10.79 0.58 -5.00
N LEU A 3 -10.19 0.60 -3.83
CA LEU A 3 -9.16 -0.35 -3.43
C LEU A 3 -9.55 -0.95 -2.09
N ARG A 4 -9.09 -2.18 -1.86
CA ARG A 4 -9.28 -2.79 -0.57
C ARG A 4 -7.96 -2.80 0.16
N ILE A 5 -7.87 -1.98 1.19
CA ILE A 5 -6.63 -1.79 1.93
C ILE A 5 -6.82 -2.29 3.35
N ASN A 6 -6.03 -3.32 3.71
CA ASN A 6 -6.09 -3.92 5.05
C ASN A 6 -7.51 -4.35 5.41
N GLY A 7 -8.23 -4.91 4.45
CA GLY A 7 -9.56 -5.42 4.69
C GLY A 7 -10.67 -4.38 4.64
N GLU A 8 -10.34 -3.13 4.35
CA GLU A 8 -11.31 -2.05 4.26
C GLU A 8 -11.38 -1.49 2.86
N ASP A 9 -12.60 -1.26 2.39
CA ASP A 9 -12.78 -0.63 1.09
C ASP A 9 -12.49 0.86 1.21
N ARG A 10 -11.62 1.35 0.33
CA ARG A 10 -11.27 2.77 0.29
C ARG A 10 -11.41 3.29 -1.12
N ASP A 11 -11.98 4.48 -1.22
CA ASP A 11 -12.09 5.16 -2.49
C ASP A 11 -10.97 6.19 -2.59
N VAL A 12 -10.04 5.94 -3.50
CA VAL A 12 -8.88 6.81 -3.66
C VAL A 12 -9.08 7.62 -4.93
N SER A 13 -9.02 8.94 -4.77
CA SER A 13 -9.14 9.83 -5.91
C SER A 13 -7.80 9.87 -6.62
N ALA A 14 -7.75 9.33 -7.83
CA ALA A 14 -6.49 9.22 -8.54
C ALA A 14 -6.73 9.28 -10.04
N ALA A 15 -5.80 9.92 -10.72
CA ALA A 15 -5.76 9.90 -12.18
C ALA A 15 -4.94 8.70 -12.63
N ALA A 16 -5.37 8.03 -13.68
CA ALA A 16 -4.61 6.92 -14.22
C ALA A 16 -3.43 7.46 -15.03
N PRO A 17 -2.29 6.78 -15.05
CA PRO A 17 -1.98 5.59 -14.27
C PRO A 17 -1.66 5.95 -12.83
N PHE A 18 -2.10 5.11 -11.91
CA PHE A 18 -1.89 5.33 -10.50
C PHE A 18 -0.99 4.21 -9.99
N THR A 19 0.16 4.58 -9.43
CA THR A 19 1.13 3.59 -9.02
C THR A 19 1.04 3.32 -7.52
N LEU A 20 1.60 2.18 -7.12
CA LEU A 20 1.68 1.85 -5.71
C LEU A 20 2.46 2.91 -4.93
N SER A 21 3.51 3.44 -5.54
CA SER A 21 4.29 4.51 -4.92
C SER A 21 3.41 5.73 -4.64
N ALA A 22 2.57 6.10 -5.60
CA ALA A 22 1.67 7.23 -5.42
C ALA A 22 0.65 6.96 -4.32
N LEU A 23 0.15 5.73 -4.22
CA LEU A 23 -0.79 5.39 -3.16
C LEU A 23 -0.17 5.55 -1.78
N VAL A 24 1.06 5.09 -1.60
CA VAL A 24 1.73 5.20 -0.32
C VAL A 24 1.88 6.66 0.08
N GLU A 25 2.17 7.52 -0.89
CA GLU A 25 2.25 8.97 -0.63
C GLU A 25 0.89 9.55 -0.24
N VAL A 26 -0.15 9.17 -0.96
CA VAL A 26 -1.50 9.68 -0.67
C VAL A 26 -1.93 9.29 0.73
N LEU A 27 -1.55 8.10 1.17
CA LEU A 27 -1.91 7.64 2.51
C LEU A 27 -1.05 8.27 3.60
N GLY A 28 -0.05 9.05 3.22
CA GLY A 28 0.81 9.73 4.20
C GLY A 28 1.80 8.81 4.88
N MET A 29 2.08 7.67 4.29
CA MET A 29 3.01 6.70 4.87
C MET A 29 4.40 6.91 4.32
N LYS A 30 5.40 6.55 5.11
CA LYS A 30 6.78 6.64 4.68
C LYS A 30 7.18 5.35 4.01
N ALA A 31 7.69 5.46 2.78
CA ALA A 31 8.01 4.29 1.97
C ALA A 31 9.03 3.38 2.64
N ASP A 32 9.96 3.95 3.40
CA ASP A 32 11.00 3.17 4.05
C ASP A 32 10.54 2.52 5.35
N ARG A 33 9.27 2.72 5.72
CA ARG A 33 8.74 2.20 6.98
C ARG A 33 7.62 1.20 6.77
N VAL A 34 7.30 0.86 5.52
CA VAL A 34 6.19 -0.04 5.25
C VAL A 34 6.59 -1.10 4.24
N ALA A 35 5.92 -2.25 4.34
CA ALA A 35 5.97 -3.29 3.32
C ALA A 35 4.56 -3.45 2.79
N VAL A 36 4.45 -3.76 1.50
CA VAL A 36 3.16 -3.82 0.83
C VAL A 36 3.01 -5.14 0.11
N GLU A 37 1.84 -5.77 0.29
CA GLU A 37 1.40 -6.89 -0.54
C GLU A 37 0.29 -6.40 -1.44
N LEU A 38 0.40 -6.75 -2.70
CA LEU A 38 -0.63 -6.45 -3.69
C LEU A 38 -1.19 -7.76 -4.19
N ASN A 39 -2.49 -8.00 -3.94
CA ASN A 39 -3.16 -9.23 -4.34
C ASN A 39 -2.38 -10.47 -3.88
N ARG A 40 -1.91 -10.41 -2.62
CA ARG A 40 -1.18 -11.49 -1.94
C ARG A 40 0.27 -11.67 -2.37
N ASP A 41 0.78 -10.80 -3.23
CA ASP A 41 2.18 -10.83 -3.63
C ASP A 41 2.92 -9.66 -3.03
N ILE A 42 4.05 -9.93 -2.41
CA ILE A 42 4.88 -8.87 -1.85
C ILE A 42 5.51 -8.10 -3.01
N VAL A 43 5.40 -6.78 -2.96
CA VAL A 43 5.98 -5.90 -3.97
C VAL A 43 7.17 -5.17 -3.35
N PRO A 44 8.39 -5.44 -3.82
CA PRO A 44 9.56 -4.73 -3.32
C PRO A 44 9.42 -3.22 -3.57
N ARG A 45 9.97 -2.43 -2.64
CA ARG A 45 9.81 -0.99 -2.70
C ARG A 45 10.31 -0.40 -4.03
N GLU A 46 11.37 -0.95 -4.55
CA GLU A 46 11.94 -0.44 -5.80
C GLU A 46 11.04 -0.68 -7.00
N ARG A 47 10.02 -1.50 -6.86
CA ARG A 47 9.08 -1.75 -7.93
C ARG A 47 7.78 -0.98 -7.79
N TRP A 48 7.61 -0.25 -6.70
CA TRP A 48 6.36 0.49 -6.46
C TRP A 48 6.10 1.54 -7.53
N VAL A 49 7.16 2.17 -8.02
CA VAL A 49 7.02 3.25 -8.99
C VAL A 49 6.54 2.73 -10.34
N GLU A 50 6.72 1.46 -10.61
CA GLU A 50 6.27 0.85 -11.86
C GLU A 50 5.08 -0.08 -11.68
N THR A 51 4.58 -0.22 -10.45
CA THR A 51 3.45 -1.10 -10.16
C THR A 51 2.17 -0.29 -10.23
N HIS A 52 1.37 -0.55 -11.25
CA HIS A 52 0.12 0.17 -11.47
C HIS A 52 -1.02 -0.52 -10.72
N LEU A 53 -1.85 0.29 -10.11
CA LEU A 53 -3.01 -0.19 -9.36
C LEU A 53 -4.25 -0.11 -10.24
N HIS A 54 -5.19 -1.01 -9.97
CA HIS A 54 -6.42 -1.11 -10.75
C HIS A 54 -7.60 -1.18 -9.79
N GLU A 55 -8.77 -0.88 -10.32
CA GLU A 55 -10.00 -0.94 -9.58
C GLU A 55 -10.16 -2.32 -8.95
N GLY A 56 -10.42 -2.36 -7.65
CA GLY A 56 -10.67 -3.62 -6.97
C GLY A 56 -9.42 -4.32 -6.45
N ASP A 57 -8.24 -3.74 -6.64
CA ASP A 57 -7.02 -4.35 -6.13
C ASP A 57 -7.04 -4.44 -4.62
N ARG A 58 -6.41 -5.48 -4.10
CA ARG A 58 -6.30 -5.71 -2.65
C ARG A 58 -4.88 -5.47 -2.20
N LEU A 59 -4.76 -4.69 -1.13
CA LEU A 59 -3.46 -4.35 -0.57
C LEU A 59 -3.44 -4.65 0.91
N GLU A 60 -2.29 -5.14 1.38
CA GLU A 60 -2.00 -5.28 2.80
C GLU A 60 -0.74 -4.49 3.06
N ILE A 61 -0.82 -3.55 3.99
CA ILE A 61 0.30 -2.69 4.31
C ILE A 61 0.72 -2.94 5.74
N VAL A 62 2.00 -3.20 5.93
CA VAL A 62 2.56 -3.52 7.23
C VAL A 62 3.59 -2.46 7.58
N HIS A 63 3.49 -1.90 8.78
CA HIS A 63 4.46 -0.93 9.26
C HIS A 63 5.59 -1.62 10.00
N PHE A 64 6.77 -1.00 9.94
CA PHE A 64 7.91 -1.41 10.77
C PHE A 64 8.01 -0.47 11.96
N VAL A 65 8.32 -1.03 13.12
CA VAL A 65 8.44 -0.28 14.35
C VAL A 65 9.82 -0.50 14.93
N GLY A 66 10.51 0.59 15.27
CA GLY A 66 11.79 0.52 15.93
C GLY A 66 12.78 -0.30 15.13
N GLY A 67 13.27 -1.39 15.63
CA GLY A 67 14.29 -2.20 14.98
C GLY A 67 13.93 -2.86 13.67
N GLY A 68 12.88 -2.40 13.01
CA GLY A 68 12.53 -2.92 11.71
C GLY A 68 11.59 -4.10 11.74
N LEU A 69 11.05 -4.42 12.91
CA LEU A 69 10.08 -5.51 13.02
C LEU A 69 8.74 -5.05 12.49
N PRO A 70 8.08 -5.86 11.65
CA PRO A 70 6.80 -5.47 11.09
C PRO A 70 5.69 -5.53 12.13
N VAL A 71 4.76 -4.60 12.00
CA VAL A 71 3.54 -4.59 12.80
C VAL A 71 2.37 -4.69 11.83
N CYS A 72 1.40 -5.55 12.16
CA CYS A 72 0.26 -5.74 11.28
C CYS A 72 -0.49 -4.43 11.10
N SER A 73 -0.61 -3.99 9.87
CA SER A 73 -1.19 -2.69 9.57
C SER A 73 -2.69 -2.63 9.84
N ARG A 74 -3.33 -3.76 9.99
CA ARG A 74 -4.75 -3.77 10.30
C ARG A 74 -5.06 -3.11 11.62
N GLU A 75 -4.08 -3.03 12.48
CA GLU A 75 -4.26 -2.46 13.81
C GLU A 75 -3.95 -0.98 13.84
N LEU A 76 -3.57 -0.42 12.72
CA LEU A 76 -3.16 0.96 12.64
C LEU A 76 -4.30 1.90 12.28
N ASP A 77 -5.43 1.39 11.96
CA ASP A 77 -6.57 2.20 11.53
C ASP A 77 -7.26 2.93 12.66
#